data_f82fa8d2bb8f96a9f1042e082371f529
#
_entry.id   f82fa8d2bb8f96a9f1042e082371f529
#
_cell.length_a   1.000
_cell.length_b   1.000
_cell.length_c   1.000
_cell.angle_alpha   90.00
_cell.angle_beta   90.00
_cell.angle_gamma   90.00
#
_symmetry.space_group_name_H-M   'P 1'
#
loop_
_entity.id
_entity.type
_entity.pdbx_description
1 polymer ?
#
loop_
_entity_poly.entity_id
_entity_poly.type
_entity_poly.pdbx_seq_one_letter_code
_entity_poly.pdbx_strand_id
1 'polypeptide(L)'
;RSYTMFGFNGQYPGPMLRVPQGAQVIVRFHNALPLPSTVHWHGLRLDARFDGVPGLSQPAVEPGESFTYQLVFPDGGIFWYHPHVREDIQQDLGLYGNIFVQPSRPDAWGPVHREEFLILDDLLVGSDELVPWGRDEPTHAAMGRFGNLLLVNGEPGWKLAVRRGEVVRLFLTNVSNTRTFNLSFGAGARLKVVGSDLGNFARESWAESVVIGPAERYVVEVRFEAPGLVAMVNAVQGQDRMHGRFFPVVDTLGVVTVEQGRAEPDLAQSFGALRTDRFVAGETEALLRANQGLPPERVLELRAKWVGLPFVTERLMRVDSLYHNPV
;
A
#
# COMPACT_ATOMS: atom_id res chain seq x y z
N ARG A 1 6.33 25.00 -0.73
CA ARG A 1 4.88 25.17 -1.02
C ARG A 1 4.08 24.42 0.03
N SER A 2 2.90 24.90 0.39
CA SER A 2 1.95 24.25 1.28
C SER A 2 0.63 24.05 0.57
N TYR A 3 0.00 22.88 0.82
CA TYR A 3 -1.30 22.53 0.26
C TYR A 3 -2.27 22.25 1.42
N THR A 4 -3.54 22.55 1.20
CA THR A 4 -4.58 22.18 2.18
C THR A 4 -4.94 20.71 2.00
N MET A 5 -4.76 19.93 3.04
CA MET A 5 -5.05 18.50 3.07
C MET A 5 -6.12 18.21 4.12
N PHE A 6 -6.80 17.09 3.97
CA PHE A 6 -7.60 16.52 5.05
C PHE A 6 -6.68 15.68 5.96
N GLY A 7 -7.10 15.46 7.20
CA GLY A 7 -6.32 14.67 8.13
C GLY A 7 -7.18 14.01 9.20
N PHE A 8 -6.82 12.81 9.59
CA PHE A 8 -7.37 12.20 10.80
C PHE A 8 -6.67 12.79 12.03
N ASN A 9 -7.48 13.35 12.96
CA ASN A 9 -6.97 14.04 14.16
C ASN A 9 -5.94 15.15 13.84
N GLY A 10 -6.10 15.84 12.70
CA GLY A 10 -5.19 16.90 12.29
C GLY A 10 -3.80 16.42 11.83
N GLN A 11 -3.64 15.14 11.55
CA GLN A 11 -2.40 14.54 11.06
C GLN A 11 -2.53 14.09 9.60
N TYR A 12 -1.45 14.25 8.86
CA TYR A 12 -1.25 13.77 7.49
C TYR A 12 0.15 13.12 7.36
N PRO A 13 0.26 11.86 6.95
CA PRO A 13 -0.81 10.84 7.00
C PRO A 13 -1.44 10.71 8.38
N GLY A 14 -2.65 10.12 8.45
CA GLY A 14 -3.33 9.88 9.72
C GLY A 14 -2.50 9.03 10.70
N PRO A 15 -2.82 9.05 12.00
CA PRO A 15 -2.05 8.35 13.02
C PRO A 15 -1.99 6.84 12.75
N MET A 16 -0.80 6.25 12.90
CA MET A 16 -0.65 4.80 12.81
C MET A 16 -1.27 4.13 14.05
N LEU A 17 -2.21 3.22 13.80
CA LEU A 17 -2.80 2.39 14.86
C LEU A 17 -1.91 1.16 15.08
N ARG A 18 -1.45 0.96 16.32
CA ARG A 18 -0.71 -0.24 16.73
C ARG A 18 -1.54 -1.03 17.73
N VAL A 19 -1.86 -2.27 17.38
CA VAL A 19 -2.71 -3.14 18.21
C VAL A 19 -2.13 -4.55 18.26
N PRO A 20 -2.27 -5.29 19.36
CA PRO A 20 -1.93 -6.71 19.37
C PRO A 20 -2.95 -7.54 18.60
N GLN A 21 -2.50 -8.62 17.98
CA GLN A 21 -3.39 -9.61 17.35
C GLN A 21 -4.37 -10.16 18.40
N GLY A 22 -5.65 -10.28 18.02
CA GLY A 22 -6.74 -10.69 18.89
C GLY A 22 -7.39 -9.53 19.67
N ALA A 23 -6.87 -8.32 19.57
CA ALA A 23 -7.45 -7.17 20.25
C ALA A 23 -8.87 -6.85 19.75
N GLN A 24 -9.67 -6.30 20.66
CA GLN A 24 -10.95 -5.65 20.34
C GLN A 24 -10.83 -4.16 20.64
N VAL A 25 -11.19 -3.32 19.67
CA VAL A 25 -11.02 -1.87 19.76
C VAL A 25 -12.34 -1.19 19.39
N ILE A 26 -12.71 -0.18 20.16
CA ILE A 26 -13.82 0.71 19.85
C ILE A 26 -13.23 2.00 19.27
N VAL A 27 -13.60 2.32 18.04
CA VAL A 27 -13.21 3.58 17.39
C VAL A 27 -14.45 4.47 17.27
N ARG A 28 -14.36 5.66 17.86
CA ARG A 28 -15.39 6.68 17.72
C ARG A 28 -14.93 7.66 16.63
N PHE A 29 -15.60 7.59 15.49
CA PHE A 29 -15.38 8.50 14.38
C PHE A 29 -16.33 9.67 14.48
N HIS A 30 -15.80 10.89 14.41
CA HIS A 30 -16.56 12.12 14.29
C HIS A 30 -16.18 12.80 12.99
N ASN A 31 -17.17 13.08 12.14
CA ASN A 31 -16.93 13.72 10.85
C ASN A 31 -16.94 15.25 11.01
N ALA A 32 -15.76 15.86 11.05
CA ALA A 32 -15.57 17.30 11.06
C ALA A 32 -15.34 17.89 9.65
N LEU A 33 -15.45 17.08 8.58
CA LEU A 33 -15.31 17.53 7.19
C LEU A 33 -16.58 18.25 6.72
N PRO A 34 -16.49 19.08 5.66
CA PRO A 34 -17.65 19.73 5.06
C PRO A 34 -18.47 18.81 4.12
N LEU A 35 -18.16 17.52 4.09
CA LEU A 35 -18.79 16.51 3.24
C LEU A 35 -18.97 15.19 3.98
N PRO A 36 -19.92 14.32 3.57
CA PRO A 36 -20.09 13.02 4.16
C PRO A 36 -18.84 12.16 4.07
N SER A 37 -18.59 11.30 5.06
CA SER A 37 -17.43 10.41 5.07
C SER A 37 -17.74 9.11 5.81
N THR A 38 -16.83 8.14 5.72
CA THR A 38 -16.80 6.91 6.52
C THR A 38 -15.36 6.55 6.80
N VAL A 39 -15.12 5.49 7.58
CA VAL A 39 -13.80 4.86 7.70
C VAL A 39 -13.94 3.38 7.37
N HIS A 40 -13.27 2.96 6.30
CA HIS A 40 -13.07 1.56 5.94
C HIS A 40 -11.74 1.07 6.54
N TRP A 41 -11.74 -0.17 6.97
CA TRP A 41 -10.62 -0.84 7.64
C TRP A 41 -10.02 -1.87 6.69
N HIS A 42 -9.24 -1.39 5.76
CA HIS A 42 -8.81 -2.14 4.59
C HIS A 42 -7.99 -3.39 4.93
N GLY A 43 -8.50 -4.52 4.48
CA GLY A 43 -7.87 -5.83 4.64
C GLY A 43 -8.20 -6.55 5.95
N LEU A 44 -8.87 -5.92 6.91
CA LEU A 44 -9.29 -6.57 8.15
C LEU A 44 -10.46 -7.54 7.91
N ARG A 45 -10.40 -8.71 8.53
CA ARG A 45 -11.55 -9.61 8.65
C ARG A 45 -12.39 -9.17 9.85
N LEU A 46 -13.47 -8.49 9.59
CA LEU A 46 -14.32 -7.91 10.62
C LEU A 46 -15.81 -8.16 10.33
N ASP A 47 -16.67 -7.81 11.28
CA ASP A 47 -18.11 -7.82 11.07
C ASP A 47 -18.50 -6.75 10.03
N ALA A 48 -19.21 -7.17 8.98
CA ALA A 48 -19.60 -6.32 7.85
C ALA A 48 -20.31 -5.01 8.27
N ARG A 49 -20.98 -5.00 9.42
CA ARG A 49 -21.61 -3.79 9.97
C ARG A 49 -20.63 -2.65 10.27
N PHE A 50 -19.35 -2.97 10.41
CA PHE A 50 -18.28 -2.03 10.74
C PHE A 50 -17.27 -1.84 9.60
N ASP A 51 -17.59 -2.32 8.41
CA ASP A 51 -16.69 -2.27 7.25
C ASP A 51 -16.56 -0.86 6.64
N GLY A 52 -17.45 0.06 6.99
CA GLY A 52 -17.36 1.48 6.58
C GLY A 52 -17.78 1.76 5.14
N VAL A 53 -18.47 0.83 4.45
CA VAL A 53 -18.90 0.97 3.06
C VAL A 53 -20.32 1.54 2.99
N PRO A 54 -20.53 2.77 2.46
CA PRO A 54 -21.83 3.41 2.41
C PRO A 54 -22.84 2.64 1.56
N GLY A 55 -24.05 2.53 2.08
CA GLY A 55 -25.16 1.83 1.42
C GLY A 55 -25.06 0.30 1.46
N LEU A 56 -23.95 -0.25 1.98
CA LEU A 56 -23.76 -1.68 2.19
C LEU A 56 -23.67 -2.03 3.67
N SER A 57 -22.70 -1.48 4.38
CA SER A 57 -22.47 -1.74 5.81
C SER A 57 -23.09 -0.69 6.72
N GLN A 58 -23.18 0.55 6.29
CA GLN A 58 -23.70 1.68 7.05
C GLN A 58 -24.11 2.83 6.11
N PRO A 59 -24.89 3.83 6.59
CA PRO A 59 -25.00 5.12 5.93
C PRO A 59 -23.67 5.88 5.97
N ALA A 60 -23.46 6.83 5.06
CA ALA A 60 -22.42 7.82 5.22
C ALA A 60 -22.65 8.63 6.50
N VAL A 61 -21.58 9.04 7.15
CA VAL A 61 -21.61 9.91 8.33
C VAL A 61 -21.60 11.36 7.85
N GLU A 62 -22.68 12.08 8.09
CA GLU A 62 -22.83 13.47 7.64
C GLU A 62 -21.89 14.41 8.43
N PRO A 63 -21.61 15.63 7.90
CA PRO A 63 -20.85 16.64 8.63
C PRO A 63 -21.42 16.90 10.04
N GLY A 64 -20.57 16.83 11.06
CA GLY A 64 -20.94 17.00 12.46
C GLY A 64 -21.48 15.74 13.16
N GLU A 65 -21.74 14.67 12.41
CA GLU A 65 -22.21 13.40 12.96
C GLU A 65 -21.06 12.48 13.41
N SER A 66 -21.41 11.37 14.03
CA SER A 66 -20.46 10.39 14.54
C SER A 66 -20.94 8.96 14.31
N PHE A 67 -19.98 8.05 14.14
CA PHE A 67 -20.22 6.61 14.08
C PHE A 67 -19.24 5.86 15.00
N THR A 68 -19.69 4.76 15.58
CA THR A 68 -18.84 3.94 16.47
C THR A 68 -18.57 2.59 15.83
N TYR A 69 -17.33 2.33 15.51
CA TYR A 69 -16.84 1.05 15.00
C TYR A 69 -16.42 0.14 16.15
N GLN A 70 -16.75 -1.15 16.04
CA GLN A 70 -16.29 -2.20 16.94
C GLN A 70 -15.43 -3.17 16.13
N LEU A 71 -14.12 -3.08 16.31
CA LEU A 71 -13.14 -3.78 15.49
C LEU A 71 -12.54 -4.96 16.24
N VAL A 72 -12.29 -6.03 15.52
CA VAL A 72 -11.51 -7.18 15.97
C VAL A 72 -10.31 -7.33 15.04
N PHE A 73 -9.14 -7.66 15.58
CA PHE A 73 -7.91 -7.79 14.83
C PHE A 73 -7.41 -9.24 14.84
N PRO A 74 -8.04 -10.15 14.08
CA PRO A 74 -7.72 -11.58 14.15
C PRO A 74 -6.37 -11.95 13.53
N ASP A 75 -5.87 -11.15 12.59
CA ASP A 75 -4.69 -11.43 11.79
C ASP A 75 -3.58 -10.42 12.07
N GLY A 76 -2.34 -10.91 12.24
CA GLY A 76 -1.15 -10.07 12.37
C GLY A 76 -0.65 -9.58 11.01
N GLY A 77 -0.12 -8.35 10.94
CA GLY A 77 0.43 -7.79 9.71
C GLY A 77 0.20 -6.30 9.55
N ILE A 78 0.31 -5.82 8.32
CA ILE A 78 0.11 -4.43 7.96
C ILE A 78 -1.22 -4.25 7.22
N PHE A 79 -2.03 -3.36 7.73
CA PHE A 79 -3.33 -2.95 7.20
C PHE A 79 -3.38 -1.43 7.14
N TRP A 80 -4.47 -0.87 6.64
CA TRP A 80 -4.64 0.59 6.59
C TRP A 80 -6.12 0.98 6.67
N TYR A 81 -6.41 2.25 6.86
CA TYR A 81 -7.77 2.78 6.93
C TYR A 81 -7.91 4.01 6.05
N HIS A 82 -9.07 4.16 5.44
CA HIS A 82 -9.40 5.26 4.54
C HIS A 82 -10.92 5.42 4.40
N PRO A 83 -11.45 6.54 3.86
CA PRO A 83 -12.87 6.68 3.59
C PRO A 83 -13.33 5.85 2.38
N HIS A 84 -14.64 5.58 2.33
CA HIS A 84 -15.33 4.99 1.18
C HIS A 84 -16.42 5.90 0.59
N VAL A 85 -16.33 7.23 0.84
CA VAL A 85 -17.16 8.26 0.23
C VAL A 85 -16.26 9.16 -0.60
N ARG A 86 -16.47 9.20 -1.92
CA ARG A 86 -15.60 9.99 -2.81
C ARG A 86 -14.12 9.77 -2.48
N GLU A 87 -13.72 8.52 -2.43
CA GLU A 87 -12.32 8.10 -2.17
C GLU A 87 -11.36 8.73 -3.17
N ASP A 88 -11.79 8.93 -4.41
CA ASP A 88 -11.06 9.67 -5.44
C ASP A 88 -10.62 11.08 -4.98
N ILE A 89 -11.35 11.70 -4.06
CA ILE A 89 -11.05 13.02 -3.49
C ILE A 89 -10.51 12.88 -2.07
N GLN A 90 -11.22 12.16 -1.21
CA GLN A 90 -10.93 12.16 0.22
C GLN A 90 -9.61 11.46 0.54
N GLN A 91 -9.30 10.36 -0.15
CA GLN A 91 -8.04 9.65 -0.03
C GLN A 91 -6.89 10.46 -0.63
N ASP A 92 -7.04 10.99 -1.86
CA ASP A 92 -6.07 11.91 -2.49
C ASP A 92 -5.76 13.13 -1.62
N LEU A 93 -6.73 13.61 -0.84
CA LEU A 93 -6.55 14.73 0.10
C LEU A 93 -5.94 14.30 1.44
N GLY A 94 -5.60 13.02 1.63
CA GLY A 94 -4.80 12.58 2.77
C GLY A 94 -5.55 11.83 3.86
N LEU A 95 -6.81 11.45 3.65
CA LEU A 95 -7.56 10.66 4.64
C LEU A 95 -7.16 9.19 4.56
N TYR A 96 -5.99 8.85 5.04
CA TYR A 96 -5.52 7.48 5.19
C TYR A 96 -4.52 7.35 6.34
N GLY A 97 -4.35 6.14 6.83
CA GLY A 97 -3.32 5.81 7.81
C GLY A 97 -3.12 4.32 7.96
N ASN A 98 -1.95 3.92 8.44
CA ASN A 98 -1.58 2.52 8.63
C ASN A 98 -2.15 1.94 9.93
N ILE A 99 -2.42 0.62 9.89
CA ILE A 99 -2.72 -0.20 11.04
C ILE A 99 -1.68 -1.31 11.10
N PHE A 100 -0.90 -1.37 12.16
CA PHE A 100 0.00 -2.49 12.42
C PHE A 100 -0.58 -3.37 13.51
N VAL A 101 -0.90 -4.61 13.15
CA VAL A 101 -1.34 -5.63 14.07
C VAL A 101 -0.14 -6.49 14.45
N GLN A 102 0.32 -6.33 15.68
CA GLN A 102 1.45 -7.08 16.21
C GLN A 102 1.11 -8.57 16.26
N PRO A 103 1.81 -9.44 15.50
CA PRO A 103 1.55 -10.87 15.54
C PRO A 103 1.71 -11.44 16.95
N SER A 104 0.85 -12.38 17.30
CA SER A 104 0.90 -13.08 18.59
C SER A 104 2.05 -14.11 18.68
N ARG A 105 2.47 -14.63 17.51
CA ARG A 105 3.60 -15.55 17.42
C ARG A 105 4.92 -14.78 17.41
N PRO A 106 5.87 -15.06 18.32
CA PRO A 106 7.16 -14.37 18.38
C PRO A 106 8.06 -14.68 17.18
N ASP A 107 7.81 -15.79 16.48
CA ASP A 107 8.56 -16.25 15.30
C ASP A 107 7.85 -15.91 13.96
N ALA A 108 6.80 -15.09 13.99
CA ALA A 108 6.09 -14.69 12.78
C ALA A 108 7.04 -14.06 11.75
N TRP A 109 7.98 -13.24 12.21
CA TRP A 109 8.99 -12.60 11.36
C TRP A 109 10.41 -13.03 11.74
N GLY A 110 11.35 -12.94 10.80
CA GLY A 110 12.77 -13.10 11.05
C GLY A 110 13.34 -11.97 11.93
N PRO A 111 14.55 -12.12 12.47
CA PRO A 111 15.20 -11.06 13.23
C PRO A 111 15.64 -9.93 12.30
N VAL A 112 15.38 -8.70 12.72
CA VAL A 112 15.83 -7.47 12.06
C VAL A 112 16.38 -6.49 13.10
N HIS A 113 17.12 -5.49 12.67
CA HIS A 113 17.60 -4.43 13.57
C HIS A 113 16.53 -3.36 13.79
N ARG A 114 15.69 -3.14 12.76
CA ARG A 114 14.70 -2.05 12.73
C ARG A 114 13.50 -2.42 11.89
N GLU A 115 12.37 -1.83 12.26
CA GLU A 115 11.13 -1.85 11.48
C GLU A 115 10.75 -0.41 11.09
N GLU A 116 10.45 -0.19 9.81
CA GLU A 116 9.98 1.07 9.27
C GLU A 116 8.65 0.87 8.55
N PHE A 117 7.75 1.83 8.69
CA PHE A 117 6.42 1.81 8.11
C PHE A 117 6.31 2.92 7.08
N LEU A 118 6.16 2.55 5.81
CA LEU A 118 6.16 3.49 4.69
C LEU A 118 4.82 3.46 3.99
N ILE A 119 4.22 4.63 3.89
CA ILE A 119 3.04 4.89 3.06
C ILE A 119 3.53 5.53 1.77
N LEU A 120 3.23 4.89 0.65
CA LEU A 120 3.55 5.37 -0.69
C LEU A 120 2.32 6.05 -1.28
N ASP A 121 2.49 7.25 -1.81
CA ASP A 121 1.41 8.05 -2.38
C ASP A 121 1.90 8.94 -3.52
N ASP A 122 0.98 9.52 -4.27
CA ASP A 122 1.26 10.56 -5.24
C ASP A 122 0.16 11.62 -5.29
N LEU A 123 0.55 12.88 -5.44
CA LEU A 123 -0.35 14.02 -5.57
C LEU A 123 -0.22 14.67 -6.95
N LEU A 124 -1.34 15.04 -7.54
CA LEU A 124 -1.36 15.85 -8.76
C LEU A 124 -1.41 17.33 -8.40
N VAL A 125 -0.22 17.97 -8.46
CA VAL A 125 -0.03 19.36 -8.09
C VAL A 125 0.10 20.26 -9.31
N GLY A 126 -0.56 21.41 -9.26
CA GLY A 126 -0.41 22.50 -10.24
C GLY A 126 0.71 23.48 -9.84
N SER A 127 0.67 24.67 -10.44
CA SER A 127 1.65 25.71 -10.12
C SER A 127 1.57 26.20 -8.69
N ASP A 128 0.37 26.38 -8.16
CA ASP A 128 0.14 26.98 -6.84
C ASP A 128 -0.87 26.23 -5.97
N GLU A 129 -1.62 25.28 -6.55
CA GLU A 129 -2.65 24.49 -5.88
C GLU A 129 -2.66 23.05 -6.37
N LEU A 130 -3.39 22.18 -5.68
CA LEU A 130 -3.71 20.85 -6.20
C LEU A 130 -4.58 21.00 -7.46
N VAL A 131 -4.33 20.18 -8.46
CA VAL A 131 -5.20 20.18 -9.65
C VAL A 131 -6.61 19.76 -9.24
N PRO A 132 -7.66 20.57 -9.50
CA PRO A 132 -9.01 20.25 -9.09
C PRO A 132 -9.51 18.93 -9.67
N TRP A 133 -10.30 18.19 -8.87
CA TRP A 133 -11.05 17.04 -9.35
C TRP A 133 -12.15 17.53 -10.29
N GLY A 134 -12.41 16.79 -11.37
CA GLY A 134 -13.32 17.23 -12.45
C GLY A 134 -12.61 17.97 -13.58
N ARG A 135 -11.41 18.50 -13.38
CA ARG A 135 -10.56 18.95 -14.47
C ARG A 135 -10.02 17.74 -15.23
N ASP A 136 -10.23 17.70 -16.54
CA ASP A 136 -9.87 16.57 -17.41
C ASP A 136 -10.51 15.22 -16.96
N GLU A 137 -11.69 15.30 -16.34
CA GLU A 137 -12.41 14.14 -15.79
C GLU A 137 -12.52 12.95 -16.75
N PRO A 138 -12.85 13.12 -18.06
CA PRO A 138 -12.91 11.99 -18.98
C PRO A 138 -11.57 11.26 -19.12
N THR A 139 -10.45 11.99 -19.09
CA THR A 139 -9.12 11.41 -19.13
C THR A 139 -8.80 10.67 -17.83
N HIS A 140 -9.09 11.29 -16.69
CA HIS A 140 -8.83 10.69 -15.39
C HIS A 140 -9.72 9.45 -15.14
N ALA A 141 -10.97 9.46 -15.58
CA ALA A 141 -11.85 8.31 -15.50
C ALA A 141 -11.40 7.12 -16.37
N ALA A 142 -10.84 7.41 -17.55
CA ALA A 142 -10.41 6.38 -18.49
C ALA A 142 -9.00 5.85 -18.22
N MET A 143 -8.08 6.72 -17.77
CA MET A 143 -6.65 6.43 -17.69
C MET A 143 -6.09 6.50 -16.27
N GLY A 144 -6.93 6.89 -15.30
CA GLY A 144 -6.50 7.15 -13.92
C GLY A 144 -5.96 8.58 -13.75
N ARG A 145 -6.01 9.05 -12.48
CA ARG A 145 -5.48 10.35 -12.06
C ARG A 145 -4.11 10.13 -11.39
N PHE A 146 -3.04 10.24 -12.19
CA PHE A 146 -1.68 10.09 -11.70
C PHE A 146 -1.14 11.42 -11.15
N GLY A 147 -0.55 11.37 -9.97
CA GLY A 147 0.19 12.48 -9.40
C GLY A 147 1.52 12.75 -10.11
N ASN A 148 2.02 13.96 -9.93
CA ASN A 148 3.35 14.38 -10.40
C ASN A 148 4.31 14.68 -9.23
N LEU A 149 3.84 14.56 -7.99
CA LEU A 149 4.63 14.65 -6.76
C LEU A 149 4.50 13.33 -6.00
N LEU A 150 5.60 12.57 -5.93
CA LEU A 150 5.65 11.29 -5.23
C LEU A 150 6.00 11.51 -3.77
N LEU A 151 5.32 10.80 -2.89
CA LEU A 151 5.42 10.96 -1.44
C LEU A 151 5.71 9.63 -0.75
N VAL A 152 6.48 9.72 0.33
CA VAL A 152 6.64 8.63 1.30
C VAL A 152 6.33 9.21 2.67
N ASN A 153 5.33 8.65 3.36
CA ASN A 153 4.83 9.16 4.63
C ASN A 153 4.40 10.64 4.57
N GLY A 154 3.81 11.06 3.45
CA GLY A 154 3.32 12.41 3.24
C GLY A 154 4.37 13.45 2.81
N GLU A 155 5.63 13.06 2.68
CA GLU A 155 6.74 13.96 2.33
C GLU A 155 7.50 13.47 1.11
N PRO A 156 7.98 14.39 0.24
CA PRO A 156 8.88 14.03 -0.86
C PRO A 156 10.30 13.77 -0.34
N GLY A 157 11.01 12.86 -0.99
CA GLY A 157 12.43 12.64 -0.73
C GLY A 157 12.75 12.02 0.64
N TRP A 158 12.11 10.90 0.94
CA TRP A 158 12.31 10.13 2.16
C TRP A 158 13.81 9.85 2.44
N LYS A 159 14.19 9.86 3.73
CA LYS A 159 15.56 9.62 4.16
C LYS A 159 15.63 8.66 5.33
N LEU A 160 16.62 7.77 5.28
CA LEU A 160 16.92 6.84 6.35
C LEU A 160 18.45 6.78 6.55
N ALA A 161 18.90 6.76 7.80
CA ALA A 161 20.29 6.46 8.13
C ALA A 161 20.38 5.08 8.76
N VAL A 162 21.29 4.25 8.25
CA VAL A 162 21.51 2.86 8.70
C VAL A 162 23.01 2.60 8.84
N ARG A 163 23.37 1.57 9.60
CA ARG A 163 24.75 1.06 9.67
C ARG A 163 24.98 0.00 8.61
N ARG A 164 26.21 -0.19 8.21
CA ARG A 164 26.61 -1.27 7.31
C ARG A 164 26.21 -2.65 7.89
N GLY A 165 25.53 -3.46 7.09
CA GLY A 165 25.03 -4.77 7.50
C GLY A 165 23.69 -4.72 8.22
N GLU A 166 23.11 -3.54 8.44
CA GLU A 166 21.79 -3.39 9.05
C GLU A 166 20.72 -4.04 8.18
N VAL A 167 19.85 -4.81 8.81
CA VAL A 167 18.66 -5.39 8.20
C VAL A 167 17.47 -4.58 8.67
N VAL A 168 16.75 -3.99 7.73
CA VAL A 168 15.55 -3.19 7.99
C VAL A 168 14.35 -3.91 7.38
N ARG A 169 13.30 -4.13 8.18
CA ARG A 169 12.00 -4.56 7.69
C ARG A 169 11.16 -3.35 7.36
N LEU A 170 10.73 -3.27 6.11
CA LEU A 170 9.86 -2.22 5.62
C LEU A 170 8.45 -2.79 5.45
N PHE A 171 7.51 -2.19 6.13
CA PHE A 171 6.08 -2.40 5.91
C PHE A 171 5.61 -1.32 4.94
N LEU A 172 5.27 -1.73 3.73
CA LEU A 172 4.91 -0.86 2.61
C LEU A 172 3.41 -0.87 2.41
N THR A 173 2.80 0.30 2.29
CA THR A 173 1.38 0.46 1.95
C THR A 173 1.27 1.43 0.79
N ASN A 174 0.68 1.02 -0.32
CA ASN A 174 0.38 1.93 -1.43
C ASN A 174 -1.05 2.48 -1.25
N VAL A 175 -1.14 3.77 -0.95
CA VAL A 175 -2.42 4.47 -0.74
C VAL A 175 -2.79 5.36 -1.93
N SER A 176 -2.03 5.37 -3.01
CA SER A 176 -2.40 6.13 -4.21
C SER A 176 -3.63 5.52 -4.89
N ASN A 177 -4.49 6.36 -5.44
CA ASN A 177 -5.71 5.90 -6.11
C ASN A 177 -5.46 5.15 -7.43
N THR A 178 -4.33 5.42 -8.09
CA THR A 178 -4.09 4.92 -9.44
C THR A 178 -2.70 4.32 -9.64
N ARG A 179 -1.67 4.86 -8.95
CA ARG A 179 -0.29 4.54 -9.24
C ARG A 179 0.12 3.18 -8.68
N THR A 180 0.62 2.32 -9.55
CA THR A 180 1.43 1.16 -9.16
C THR A 180 2.88 1.61 -8.98
N PHE A 181 3.50 1.23 -7.88
CA PHE A 181 4.93 1.39 -7.66
C PHE A 181 5.67 0.10 -7.98
N ASN A 182 6.85 0.21 -8.58
CA ASN A 182 7.82 -0.87 -8.69
C ASN A 182 9.08 -0.46 -7.94
N LEU A 183 9.16 -0.87 -6.69
CA LEU A 183 10.09 -0.37 -5.70
C LEU A 183 11.34 -1.24 -5.63
N SER A 184 12.50 -0.61 -5.75
CA SER A 184 13.81 -1.26 -5.63
C SER A 184 14.79 -0.40 -4.86
N PHE A 185 15.92 -0.99 -4.48
CA PHE A 185 17.05 -0.28 -3.90
C PHE A 185 18.26 -0.39 -4.82
N GLY A 186 19.05 0.69 -4.88
CA GLY A 186 20.27 0.73 -5.68
C GLY A 186 21.34 -0.28 -5.22
N ALA A 187 22.46 -0.30 -5.94
CA ALA A 187 23.58 -1.17 -5.62
C ALA A 187 24.02 -1.04 -4.16
N GLY A 188 24.37 -2.17 -3.52
CA GLY A 188 24.77 -2.22 -2.11
C GLY A 188 23.64 -2.60 -1.14
N ALA A 189 22.46 -2.88 -1.65
CA ALA A 189 21.34 -3.43 -0.87
C ALA A 189 20.88 -4.77 -1.46
N ARG A 190 20.39 -5.66 -0.59
CA ARG A 190 19.72 -6.92 -0.96
C ARG A 190 18.34 -6.93 -0.36
N LEU A 191 17.36 -7.33 -1.15
CA LEU A 191 15.95 -7.33 -0.78
C LEU A 191 15.37 -8.74 -0.82
N LYS A 192 14.59 -9.10 0.17
CA LYS A 192 13.70 -10.27 0.13
C LYS A 192 12.29 -9.89 0.53
N VAL A 193 11.30 -10.55 -0.07
CA VAL A 193 9.88 -10.37 0.23
C VAL A 193 9.48 -11.43 1.25
N VAL A 194 8.87 -10.99 2.34
CA VAL A 194 8.55 -11.85 3.49
C VAL A 194 7.04 -11.91 3.79
N GLY A 195 6.26 -10.99 3.25
CA GLY A 195 4.81 -10.97 3.42
C GLY A 195 4.12 -9.95 2.52
N SER A 196 2.80 -9.98 2.54
CA SER A 196 1.93 -9.03 1.85
C SER A 196 0.61 -8.83 2.59
N ASP A 197 -0.44 -8.47 1.89
CA ASP A 197 -1.79 -8.15 2.37
C ASP A 197 -2.34 -9.08 3.47
N LEU A 198 -2.07 -10.37 3.35
CA LEU A 198 -2.58 -11.39 4.26
C LEU A 198 -1.55 -11.79 5.35
N GLY A 199 -0.50 -11.02 5.52
CA GLY A 199 0.56 -11.28 6.50
C GLY A 199 1.77 -12.01 5.91
N ASN A 200 2.36 -12.95 6.64
CA ASN A 200 3.57 -13.64 6.22
C ASN A 200 3.33 -14.55 5.01
N PHE A 201 4.32 -14.66 4.15
CA PHE A 201 4.34 -15.73 3.17
C PHE A 201 4.73 -17.07 3.80
N ALA A 202 4.17 -18.15 3.25
CA ALA A 202 4.58 -19.50 3.61
C ALA A 202 6.07 -19.74 3.38
N ARG A 203 6.66 -19.04 2.39
CA ARG A 203 8.10 -19.05 2.10
C ARG A 203 8.57 -17.68 1.63
N GLU A 204 9.64 -17.19 2.22
CA GLU A 204 10.33 -15.97 1.79
C GLU A 204 10.99 -16.15 0.42
N SER A 205 11.15 -15.07 -0.33
CA SER A 205 11.81 -15.08 -1.64
C SER A 205 12.71 -13.86 -1.83
N TRP A 206 13.82 -14.06 -2.56
CA TRP A 206 14.65 -12.94 -3.04
C TRP A 206 13.93 -12.22 -4.16
N ALA A 207 14.07 -10.91 -4.19
CA ALA A 207 13.55 -10.08 -5.25
C ALA A 207 14.53 -8.94 -5.57
N GLU A 208 14.51 -8.47 -6.80
CA GLU A 208 15.23 -7.27 -7.23
C GLU A 208 14.41 -6.02 -7.03
N SER A 209 13.08 -6.16 -7.16
CA SER A 209 12.09 -5.12 -6.92
C SER A 209 10.79 -5.74 -6.43
N VAL A 210 9.89 -4.89 -5.92
CA VAL A 210 8.54 -5.30 -5.54
C VAL A 210 7.53 -4.38 -6.24
N VAL A 211 6.58 -4.98 -6.95
CA VAL A 211 5.47 -4.27 -7.58
C VAL A 211 4.33 -4.19 -6.58
N ILE A 212 3.84 -2.97 -6.34
CA ILE A 212 2.82 -2.68 -5.33
C ILE A 212 1.70 -1.91 -6.00
N GLY A 213 0.58 -2.57 -6.29
CA GLY A 213 -0.62 -1.94 -6.84
C GLY A 213 -1.32 -1.04 -5.82
N PRO A 214 -2.26 -0.18 -6.27
CA PRO A 214 -3.12 0.57 -5.34
C PRO A 214 -3.79 -0.34 -4.31
N ALA A 215 -3.80 0.10 -3.06
CA ALA A 215 -4.33 -0.61 -1.90
C ALA A 215 -3.53 -1.84 -1.41
N GLU A 216 -2.54 -2.31 -2.17
CA GLU A 216 -1.69 -3.42 -1.75
C GLU A 216 -0.70 -3.02 -0.65
N ARG A 217 -0.35 -4.00 0.17
CA ARG A 217 0.70 -3.91 1.18
C ARG A 217 1.71 -5.02 0.94
N TYR A 218 2.98 -4.70 1.18
CA TYR A 218 4.07 -5.68 1.17
C TYR A 218 4.94 -5.51 2.40
N VAL A 219 5.54 -6.62 2.82
CA VAL A 219 6.57 -6.63 3.85
C VAL A 219 7.85 -7.14 3.22
N VAL A 220 8.87 -6.28 3.22
CA VAL A 220 10.17 -6.61 2.67
C VAL A 220 11.26 -6.44 3.73
N GLU A 221 12.30 -7.25 3.64
CA GLU A 221 13.52 -7.06 4.43
C GLU A 221 14.66 -6.67 3.51
N VAL A 222 15.34 -5.58 3.86
CA VAL A 222 16.46 -5.04 3.09
C VAL A 222 17.70 -5.02 3.97
N ARG A 223 18.81 -5.58 3.46
CA ARG A 223 20.12 -5.50 4.11
C ARG A 223 21.04 -4.58 3.33
N PHE A 224 21.59 -3.58 4.01
CA PHE A 224 22.48 -2.58 3.43
C PHE A 224 23.94 -2.98 3.64
N GLU A 225 24.63 -3.40 2.59
CA GLU A 225 25.91 -4.10 2.67
C GLU A 225 27.13 -3.19 2.55
N ALA A 226 27.02 -2.09 1.81
CA ALA A 226 28.13 -1.21 1.52
C ALA A 226 27.85 0.23 2.00
N PRO A 227 28.83 0.90 2.65
CA PRO A 227 28.70 2.31 3.01
C PRO A 227 28.48 3.21 1.77
N GLY A 228 27.72 4.28 1.95
CA GLY A 228 27.42 5.22 0.88
C GLY A 228 25.94 5.56 0.81
N LEU A 229 25.53 6.13 -0.31
CA LEU A 229 24.11 6.48 -0.57
C LEU A 229 23.47 5.37 -1.41
N VAL A 230 22.33 4.88 -0.94
CA VAL A 230 21.50 3.90 -1.64
C VAL A 230 20.16 4.53 -1.94
N ALA A 231 19.86 4.70 -3.23
CA ALA A 231 18.57 5.25 -3.65
C ALA A 231 17.44 4.21 -3.49
N MET A 232 16.31 4.65 -2.98
CA MET A 232 15.03 3.94 -3.09
C MET A 232 14.35 4.43 -4.37
N VAL A 233 14.15 3.54 -5.32
CA VAL A 233 13.77 3.86 -6.70
C VAL A 233 12.41 3.26 -7.01
N ASN A 234 11.57 4.02 -7.71
CA ASN A 234 10.40 3.55 -8.41
C ASN A 234 10.72 3.49 -9.91
N ALA A 235 10.70 2.30 -10.51
CA ALA A 235 11.01 2.11 -11.93
C ALA A 235 9.83 1.44 -12.64
N VAL A 236 9.07 2.23 -13.39
CA VAL A 236 7.86 1.79 -14.11
C VAL A 236 7.98 2.10 -15.60
N GLN A 237 7.06 1.57 -16.38
CA GLN A 237 6.90 1.96 -17.77
C GLN A 237 5.82 3.02 -17.92
N GLY A 238 6.16 4.16 -18.48
CA GLY A 238 5.23 5.16 -18.96
C GLY A 238 4.75 4.82 -20.37
N GLN A 239 3.58 5.30 -20.74
CA GLN A 239 3.03 5.17 -22.08
C GLN A 239 2.87 6.53 -22.75
N ASP A 240 3.48 6.69 -23.93
CA ASP A 240 3.16 7.79 -24.82
C ASP A 240 1.79 7.53 -25.46
N ARG A 241 0.77 8.24 -24.98
CA ARG A 241 -0.62 8.08 -25.42
C ARG A 241 -0.84 8.40 -26.90
N MET A 242 -0.05 9.29 -27.46
CA MET A 242 -0.19 9.70 -28.88
C MET A 242 0.32 8.65 -29.84
N HIS A 243 1.40 7.94 -29.46
CA HIS A 243 2.08 6.99 -30.34
C HIS A 243 1.97 5.53 -29.85
N GLY A 244 1.37 5.30 -28.66
CA GLY A 244 1.25 3.96 -28.06
C GLY A 244 2.60 3.32 -27.71
N ARG A 245 3.65 4.13 -27.49
CA ARG A 245 4.99 3.64 -27.15
C ARG A 245 5.21 3.65 -25.66
N PHE A 246 5.84 2.59 -25.18
CA PHE A 246 6.27 2.53 -23.79
C PHE A 246 7.68 3.11 -23.66
N PHE A 247 7.95 3.76 -22.54
CA PHE A 247 9.25 4.32 -22.19
C PHE A 247 9.51 4.16 -20.69
N PRO A 248 10.77 3.96 -20.25
CA PRO A 248 11.06 3.83 -18.83
C PRO A 248 10.88 5.16 -18.11
N VAL A 249 10.25 5.10 -16.94
CA VAL A 249 10.15 6.20 -15.97
C VAL A 249 10.81 5.75 -14.68
N VAL A 250 11.80 6.50 -14.24
CA VAL A 250 12.58 6.19 -13.03
C VAL A 250 12.56 7.39 -12.11
N ASP A 251 11.96 7.21 -10.92
CA ASP A 251 11.86 8.22 -9.89
C ASP A 251 12.65 7.80 -8.66
N THR A 252 13.30 8.74 -8.00
CA THR A 252 13.91 8.50 -6.68
C THR A 252 12.92 8.94 -5.59
N LEU A 253 12.40 7.96 -4.84
CA LEU A 253 11.47 8.20 -3.73
C LEU A 253 12.20 8.64 -2.46
N GLY A 254 13.44 8.20 -2.30
CA GLY A 254 14.21 8.51 -1.11
C GLY A 254 15.65 8.02 -1.19
N VAL A 255 16.41 8.31 -0.13
CA VAL A 255 17.83 7.94 -0.03
C VAL A 255 18.11 7.35 1.34
N VAL A 256 18.77 6.20 1.36
CA VAL A 256 19.32 5.58 2.55
C VAL A 256 20.83 5.91 2.64
N THR A 257 21.23 6.54 3.73
CA THR A 257 22.64 6.78 4.04
C THR A 257 23.17 5.61 4.86
N VAL A 258 24.07 4.83 4.28
CA VAL A 258 24.72 3.69 4.94
C VAL A 258 26.03 4.16 5.56
N GLU A 259 26.10 4.17 6.88
CA GLU A 259 27.26 4.58 7.64
C GLU A 259 28.37 3.50 7.65
N GLN A 260 29.63 3.90 7.98
CA GLN A 260 30.79 3.00 8.05
C GLN A 260 30.67 1.96 9.17
N GLY A 261 30.03 2.32 10.30
CA GLY A 261 29.87 1.45 11.46
C GLY A 261 29.06 0.18 11.14
N ARG A 262 29.47 -0.98 11.66
CA ARG A 262 28.70 -2.21 11.52
C ARG A 262 27.49 -2.23 12.43
N ALA A 263 26.40 -2.80 11.95
CA ALA A 263 25.25 -3.13 12.78
C ALA A 263 25.52 -4.35 13.66
N GLU A 264 25.07 -4.30 14.90
CA GLU A 264 25.15 -5.38 15.86
C GLU A 264 23.75 -5.72 16.41
N PRO A 265 23.44 -7.00 16.61
CA PRO A 265 24.24 -8.19 16.29
C PRO A 265 24.34 -8.45 14.79
N ASP A 266 25.37 -9.19 14.31
CA ASP A 266 25.46 -9.53 12.88
C ASP A 266 24.33 -10.50 12.49
N LEU A 267 23.40 -10.04 11.66
CA LEU A 267 22.26 -10.79 11.15
C LEU A 267 22.50 -11.37 9.73
N ALA A 268 23.72 -11.36 9.21
CA ALA A 268 24.02 -11.81 7.85
C ALA A 268 23.55 -13.24 7.56
N GLN A 269 23.76 -14.16 8.50
CA GLN A 269 23.39 -15.56 8.34
C GLN A 269 21.87 -15.75 8.34
N SER A 270 21.16 -15.13 9.29
CA SER A 270 19.70 -15.23 9.37
C SER A 270 19.01 -14.54 8.19
N PHE A 271 19.51 -13.37 7.77
CA PHE A 271 19.01 -12.69 6.57
C PHE A 271 19.28 -13.49 5.29
N GLY A 272 20.46 -14.15 5.19
CA GLY A 272 20.85 -14.95 4.03
C GLY A 272 20.01 -16.21 3.84
N ALA A 273 19.30 -16.68 4.85
CA ALA A 273 18.41 -17.82 4.79
C ALA A 273 16.99 -17.39 4.39
N LEU A 274 16.38 -18.09 3.45
CA LEU A 274 14.95 -17.96 3.13
C LEU A 274 14.16 -18.85 4.09
N ARG A 275 13.35 -18.24 4.95
CA ARG A 275 12.54 -18.93 5.93
C ARG A 275 11.31 -19.55 5.29
N THR A 276 10.87 -20.66 5.88
CA THR A 276 9.55 -21.25 5.63
C THR A 276 8.74 -21.11 6.93
N ASP A 277 7.61 -20.41 6.84
CA ASP A 277 6.64 -20.37 7.93
C ASP A 277 5.78 -21.64 7.86
N ARG A 278 6.09 -22.62 8.73
CA ARG A 278 5.41 -23.92 8.75
C ARG A 278 3.94 -23.81 9.14
N PHE A 279 3.58 -22.80 9.93
CA PHE A 279 2.20 -22.56 10.32
C PHE A 279 1.39 -22.11 9.11
N VAL A 280 1.83 -21.09 8.40
CA VAL A 280 1.16 -20.58 7.18
C VAL A 280 1.15 -21.65 6.08
N ALA A 281 2.24 -22.38 5.88
CA ALA A 281 2.30 -23.48 4.93
C ALA A 281 1.27 -24.57 5.26
N GLY A 282 1.16 -24.94 6.53
CA GLY A 282 0.19 -25.95 7.01
C GLY A 282 -1.26 -25.50 6.84
N GLU A 283 -1.59 -24.25 7.14
CA GLU A 283 -2.93 -23.70 6.87
C GLU A 283 -3.27 -23.71 5.38
N THR A 284 -2.34 -23.28 4.54
CA THR A 284 -2.52 -23.27 3.08
C THR A 284 -2.76 -24.67 2.55
N GLU A 285 -1.95 -25.65 2.97
CA GLU A 285 -2.14 -27.05 2.58
C GLU A 285 -3.49 -27.61 3.06
N ALA A 286 -3.91 -27.29 4.28
CA ALA A 286 -5.18 -27.75 4.83
C ALA A 286 -6.37 -27.19 4.02
N LEU A 287 -6.33 -25.91 3.68
CA LEU A 287 -7.34 -25.26 2.84
C LEU A 287 -7.39 -25.83 1.43
N LEU A 288 -6.25 -26.06 0.79
CA LEU A 288 -6.17 -26.66 -0.53
C LEU A 288 -6.74 -28.09 -0.52
N ARG A 289 -6.39 -28.92 0.46
CA ARG A 289 -6.92 -30.29 0.59
C ARG A 289 -8.42 -30.30 0.83
N ALA A 290 -8.92 -29.40 1.69
CA ALA A 290 -10.34 -29.32 2.02
C ALA A 290 -11.20 -28.93 0.81
N ASN A 291 -10.65 -28.19 -0.15
CA ASN A 291 -11.35 -27.69 -1.33
C ASN A 291 -10.96 -28.42 -2.64
N GLN A 292 -10.07 -29.39 -2.57
CA GLN A 292 -9.60 -30.10 -3.76
C GLN A 292 -10.74 -30.89 -4.42
N GLY A 293 -11.00 -30.61 -5.70
CA GLY A 293 -12.02 -31.25 -6.50
C GLY A 293 -13.46 -30.82 -6.22
N LEU A 294 -13.66 -29.85 -5.31
CA LEU A 294 -14.97 -29.25 -5.12
C LEU A 294 -15.27 -28.27 -6.25
N PRO A 295 -16.48 -28.29 -6.84
CA PRO A 295 -16.89 -27.25 -7.77
C PRO A 295 -17.04 -25.92 -7.02
N PRO A 296 -16.81 -24.77 -7.68
CA PRO A 296 -17.05 -23.48 -7.06
C PRO A 296 -18.53 -23.35 -6.67
N GLU A 297 -18.81 -22.96 -5.44
CA GLU A 297 -20.18 -22.73 -4.97
C GLU A 297 -20.85 -21.55 -5.69
N ARG A 298 -20.05 -20.57 -6.10
CA ARG A 298 -20.51 -19.40 -6.86
C ARG A 298 -19.48 -19.03 -7.92
N VAL A 299 -19.98 -18.67 -9.09
CA VAL A 299 -19.19 -18.08 -10.16
C VAL A 299 -19.65 -16.64 -10.30
N LEU A 300 -18.72 -15.69 -10.09
CA LEU A 300 -18.97 -14.26 -10.28
C LEU A 300 -18.39 -13.86 -11.63
N GLU A 301 -19.21 -13.25 -12.47
CA GLU A 301 -18.76 -12.67 -13.73
C GLU A 301 -18.69 -11.15 -13.58
N LEU A 302 -17.49 -10.59 -13.68
CA LEU A 302 -17.28 -9.15 -13.72
C LEU A 302 -17.36 -8.69 -15.17
N ARG A 303 -18.33 -7.83 -15.47
CA ARG A 303 -18.50 -7.22 -16.79
C ARG A 303 -18.42 -5.71 -16.67
N ALA A 304 -17.50 -5.09 -17.40
CA ALA A 304 -17.54 -3.66 -17.64
C ALA A 304 -18.62 -3.38 -18.72
N LYS A 305 -19.63 -2.60 -18.35
CA LYS A 305 -20.65 -2.14 -19.30
C LYS A 305 -20.27 -0.76 -19.79
N TRP A 306 -19.66 -0.69 -20.94
CA TRP A 306 -19.27 0.56 -21.60
C TRP A 306 -20.44 1.06 -22.44
N VAL A 307 -20.97 2.23 -22.11
CA VAL A 307 -22.04 2.88 -22.89
C VAL A 307 -21.54 4.23 -23.34
N GLY A 308 -21.34 4.38 -24.65
CA GLY A 308 -21.10 5.69 -25.27
C GLY A 308 -19.69 6.29 -25.10
N LEU A 309 -18.67 5.47 -24.82
CA LEU A 309 -17.30 5.97 -24.84
C LEU A 309 -16.88 6.38 -26.26
N PRO A 310 -16.18 7.51 -26.43
CA PRO A 310 -15.59 7.86 -27.71
C PRO A 310 -14.64 6.76 -28.19
N PHE A 311 -14.65 6.48 -29.49
CA PHE A 311 -13.80 5.46 -30.12
C PHE A 311 -12.32 5.52 -29.71
N VAL A 312 -11.78 6.75 -29.56
CA VAL A 312 -10.39 6.97 -29.12
C VAL A 312 -10.16 6.45 -27.70
N THR A 313 -11.10 6.70 -26.79
CA THR A 313 -11.01 6.22 -25.39
C THR A 313 -11.08 4.70 -25.33
N GLU A 314 -11.99 4.08 -26.09
CA GLU A 314 -12.09 2.62 -26.18
C GLU A 314 -10.81 1.99 -26.72
N ARG A 315 -10.18 2.61 -27.72
CA ARG A 315 -8.92 2.14 -28.30
C ARG A 315 -7.74 2.26 -27.32
N LEU A 316 -7.65 3.37 -26.59
CA LEU A 316 -6.63 3.58 -25.57
C LEU A 316 -6.75 2.57 -24.42
N MET A 317 -7.98 2.29 -23.99
CA MET A 317 -8.24 1.30 -22.94
C MET A 317 -7.91 -0.13 -23.37
N ARG A 318 -8.12 -0.48 -24.64
CA ARG A 318 -7.69 -1.79 -25.17
C ARG A 318 -6.16 -1.96 -25.17
N VAL A 319 -5.42 -0.87 -25.33
CA VAL A 319 -3.94 -0.90 -25.25
C VAL A 319 -3.49 -1.08 -23.82
N ASP A 320 -4.14 -0.44 -22.85
CA ASP A 320 -3.86 -0.61 -21.42
C ASP A 320 -4.15 -2.04 -20.93
N SER A 321 -5.19 -2.70 -21.45
CA SER A 321 -5.51 -4.09 -21.12
C SER A 321 -4.46 -5.10 -21.59
N LEU A 322 -3.53 -4.69 -22.45
CA LEU A 322 -2.40 -5.49 -22.93
C LEU A 322 -1.10 -5.22 -22.16
N TYR A 323 -1.15 -4.34 -21.16
CA TYR A 323 -0.01 -4.08 -20.29
C TYR A 323 0.22 -5.29 -19.38
N HIS A 324 1.13 -6.15 -19.79
CA HIS A 324 1.71 -7.16 -18.93
C HIS A 324 2.96 -6.56 -18.29
N ASN A 325 2.91 -6.32 -17.00
CA ASN A 325 4.09 -6.01 -16.24
C ASN A 325 5.08 -7.16 -16.43
N PRO A 326 6.28 -6.96 -17.00
CA PRO A 326 7.27 -8.01 -17.02
C PRO A 326 7.67 -8.29 -15.58
N VAL A 327 7.27 -9.45 -15.08
CA VAL A 327 7.70 -9.99 -13.79
C VAL A 327 9.17 -10.35 -13.88
#